data_a4a2fe285d3a640fc82c4460ad72a338
#
_entry.id   a4a2fe285d3a640fc82c4460ad72a338
#
_cell.length_a   1.000
_cell.length_b   1.000
_cell.length_c   1.000
_cell.angle_alpha   90.00
_cell.angle_beta   90.00
_cell.angle_gamma   90.00
#
_symmetry.space_group_name_H-M   'P 1'
#
loop_
_entity.id
_entity.type
_entity.pdbx_description
1 polymer ?
#
loop_
_entity_poly.entity_id
_entity_poly.type
_entity_poly.pdbx_seq_one_letter_code
_entity_poly.pdbx_strand_id
1 'polypeptide(L)'
;MYEYTDKVIRYMRKKFIRLFNQFNGLTSFDELNVIQSSKSLYEELEKITEEGLLLIAKRAYKDQSGKFANAISVAWLLGWLNDYNPVTKYVYMHEIERKCARFAESILASDNRAKEIETALRYWSNMVTQYAIDITDKAVEQAYLDNDVEKVIWVTMKDERRCVECRKRDGKIYDIAKVPPKPHLGCRCYLLPYWRGTD
;
A
#
# COMPACT_ATOMS: atom_id res chain seq x y z
N MET A 1 9.86 12.27 -3.70
CA MET A 1 8.73 11.32 -3.67
C MET A 1 8.81 10.36 -2.49
N TYR A 2 9.83 9.50 -2.39
CA TYR A 2 9.93 8.49 -1.32
C TYR A 2 9.97 9.06 0.11
N GLU A 3 10.64 10.20 0.34
CA GLU A 3 10.69 10.81 1.68
C GLU A 3 9.31 11.19 2.22
N TYR A 4 8.40 11.67 1.37
CA TYR A 4 7.03 11.97 1.75
C TYR A 4 6.24 10.69 2.04
N THR A 5 6.37 9.68 1.18
CA THR A 5 5.75 8.36 1.37
C THR A 5 6.18 7.75 2.71
N ASP A 6 7.47 7.79 3.02
CA ASP A 6 7.99 7.30 4.30
C ASP A 6 7.45 8.06 5.52
N LYS A 7 7.23 9.38 5.39
CA LYS A 7 6.60 10.19 6.45
C LYS A 7 5.17 9.74 6.70
N VAL A 8 4.40 9.52 5.64
CA VAL A 8 2.99 9.08 5.75
C VAL A 8 2.93 7.65 6.30
N ILE A 9 3.78 6.73 5.85
CA ILE A 9 3.85 5.36 6.38
C ILE A 9 4.15 5.40 7.89
N ARG A 10 5.14 6.18 8.32
CA ARG A 10 5.46 6.32 9.75
C ARG A 10 4.31 6.89 10.56
N TYR A 11 3.56 7.83 10.01
CA TYR A 11 2.36 8.37 10.63
C TYR A 11 1.27 7.30 10.81
N MET A 12 0.95 6.54 9.75
CA MET A 12 -0.02 5.44 9.81
C MET A 12 0.39 4.40 10.85
N ARG A 13 1.66 3.96 10.84
CA ARG A 13 2.18 2.99 11.81
C ARG A 13 2.07 3.47 13.26
N LYS A 14 2.34 4.75 13.54
CA LYS A 14 2.13 5.31 14.89
C LYS A 14 0.68 5.25 15.33
N LYS A 15 -0.25 5.50 14.41
CA LYS A 15 -1.69 5.35 14.70
C LYS A 15 -2.06 3.89 14.94
N PHE A 16 -1.57 2.96 14.13
CA PHE A 16 -1.79 1.51 14.32
C PHE A 16 -1.30 1.07 15.70
N ILE A 17 -0.08 1.43 16.10
CA ILE A 17 0.44 1.11 17.44
C ILE A 17 -0.51 1.61 18.54
N ARG A 18 -1.03 2.83 18.42
CA ARG A 18 -1.98 3.38 19.39
C ARG A 18 -3.27 2.56 19.46
N LEU A 19 -3.85 2.20 18.32
CA LEU A 19 -5.08 1.42 18.24
C LEU A 19 -4.90 0.02 18.84
N PHE A 20 -3.81 -0.67 18.48
CA PHE A 20 -3.52 -1.98 19.04
C PHE A 20 -3.22 -1.93 20.53
N ASN A 21 -2.58 -0.87 21.04
CA ASN A 21 -2.38 -0.66 22.48
C ASN A 21 -3.70 -0.40 23.20
N GLN A 22 -4.64 0.33 22.60
CA GLN A 22 -5.99 0.52 23.14
C GLN A 22 -6.73 -0.81 23.21
N PHE A 23 -6.68 -1.62 22.17
CA PHE A 23 -7.24 -2.97 22.15
C PHE A 23 -6.61 -3.86 23.24
N ASN A 24 -5.30 -3.83 23.41
CA ASN A 24 -4.60 -4.58 24.46
C ASN A 24 -4.98 -4.15 25.88
N GLY A 25 -5.44 -2.91 26.04
CA GLY A 25 -5.90 -2.33 27.32
C GLY A 25 -7.38 -2.59 27.63
N LEU A 26 -8.07 -3.47 26.90
CA LEU A 26 -9.46 -3.81 27.19
C LEU A 26 -9.61 -4.39 28.61
N THR A 27 -10.67 -3.98 29.30
CA THR A 27 -10.96 -4.43 30.67
C THR A 27 -11.54 -5.84 30.73
N SER A 28 -12.15 -6.30 29.64
CA SER A 28 -12.66 -7.67 29.46
C SER A 28 -12.33 -8.20 28.08
N PHE A 29 -12.01 -9.48 28.04
CA PHE A 29 -11.80 -10.25 26.82
C PHE A 29 -12.86 -11.37 26.67
N ASP A 30 -14.10 -11.10 27.10
CA ASP A 30 -15.24 -11.95 26.75
C ASP A 30 -15.53 -11.86 25.24
N GLU A 31 -16.23 -12.86 24.72
CA GLU A 31 -16.46 -13.03 23.30
C GLU A 31 -17.11 -11.79 22.65
N LEU A 32 -18.16 -11.25 23.28
CA LEU A 32 -18.88 -10.10 22.73
C LEU A 32 -17.99 -8.85 22.65
N ASN A 33 -17.24 -8.57 23.72
CA ASN A 33 -16.35 -7.43 23.79
C ASN A 33 -15.20 -7.56 22.78
N VAL A 34 -14.61 -8.75 22.64
CA VAL A 34 -13.55 -9.01 21.65
C VAL A 34 -14.05 -8.80 20.23
N ILE A 35 -15.22 -9.33 19.87
CA ILE A 35 -15.79 -9.18 18.54
C ILE A 35 -16.06 -7.69 18.22
N GLN A 36 -16.73 -6.97 19.12
CA GLN A 36 -17.06 -5.55 18.91
C GLN A 36 -15.82 -4.67 18.84
N SER A 37 -14.86 -4.89 19.74
CA SER A 37 -13.61 -4.12 19.76
C SER A 37 -12.72 -4.44 18.55
N SER A 38 -12.71 -5.68 18.07
CA SER A 38 -12.01 -6.05 16.82
C SER A 38 -12.61 -5.35 15.62
N LYS A 39 -13.95 -5.29 15.53
CA LYS A 39 -14.63 -4.58 14.45
C LYS A 39 -14.24 -3.10 14.44
N SER A 40 -14.37 -2.42 15.58
CA SER A 40 -13.99 -1.01 15.71
C SER A 40 -12.51 -0.77 15.39
N LEU A 41 -11.60 -1.63 15.85
CA LEU A 41 -10.19 -1.58 15.52
C LEU A 41 -9.95 -1.65 14.02
N TYR A 42 -10.58 -2.61 13.33
CA TYR A 42 -10.36 -2.83 11.90
C TYR A 42 -10.98 -1.73 11.03
N GLU A 43 -12.14 -1.18 11.39
CA GLU A 43 -12.74 -0.01 10.75
C GLU A 43 -11.80 1.22 10.83
N GLU A 44 -11.19 1.47 11.99
CA GLU A 44 -10.22 2.56 12.12
C GLU A 44 -8.90 2.30 11.40
N LEU A 45 -8.41 1.05 11.36
CA LEU A 45 -7.24 0.68 10.56
C LEU A 45 -7.47 0.90 9.07
N GLU A 46 -8.64 0.53 8.56
CA GLU A 46 -9.06 0.74 7.18
C GLU A 46 -9.07 2.23 6.85
N LYS A 47 -9.78 3.03 7.64
CA LYS A 47 -9.88 4.48 7.45
C LYS A 47 -8.52 5.17 7.42
N ILE A 48 -7.65 4.86 8.39
CA ILE A 48 -6.29 5.44 8.46
C ILE A 48 -5.48 5.04 7.22
N THR A 49 -5.64 3.80 6.76
CA THR A 49 -4.92 3.29 5.59
C THR A 49 -5.39 3.99 4.32
N GLU A 50 -6.70 4.10 4.08
CA GLU A 50 -7.26 4.80 2.93
C GLU A 50 -6.83 6.27 2.89
N GLU A 51 -6.98 6.99 4.00
CA GLU A 51 -6.55 8.38 4.12
C GLU A 51 -5.06 8.55 3.79
N GLY A 52 -4.22 7.68 4.35
CA GLY A 52 -2.77 7.70 4.12
C GLY A 52 -2.39 7.39 2.68
N LEU A 53 -2.99 6.36 2.09
CA LEU A 53 -2.75 5.98 0.69
C LEU A 53 -3.23 7.07 -0.27
N LEU A 54 -4.36 7.73 0.00
CA LEU A 54 -4.83 8.86 -0.79
C LEU A 54 -3.87 10.05 -0.75
N LEU A 55 -3.29 10.36 0.41
CA LEU A 55 -2.26 11.40 0.53
C LEU A 55 -1.01 11.06 -0.29
N ILE A 56 -0.55 9.82 -0.24
CA ILE A 56 0.60 9.33 -1.02
C ILE A 56 0.31 9.44 -2.51
N ALA A 57 -0.86 8.96 -2.96
CA ALA A 57 -1.25 9.00 -4.36
C ALA A 57 -1.29 10.42 -4.91
N LYS A 58 -1.97 11.35 -4.21
CA LYS A 58 -2.05 12.76 -4.60
C LYS A 58 -0.66 13.42 -4.70
N ARG A 59 0.24 13.08 -3.79
CA ARG A 59 1.60 13.61 -3.82
C ARG A 59 2.42 13.02 -4.96
N ALA A 60 2.36 11.72 -5.17
CA ALA A 60 3.08 11.04 -6.25
C ALA A 60 2.65 11.56 -7.64
N TYR A 61 1.34 11.69 -7.84
CA TYR A 61 0.78 12.27 -9.05
C TYR A 61 1.30 13.70 -9.28
N LYS A 62 1.21 14.58 -8.25
CA LYS A 62 1.66 15.97 -8.35
C LYS A 62 3.15 16.07 -8.69
N ASP A 63 3.97 15.24 -8.06
CA ASP A 63 5.43 15.25 -8.28
C ASP A 63 5.79 14.89 -9.74
N GLN A 64 4.93 14.13 -10.45
CA GLN A 64 5.14 13.74 -11.83
C GLN A 64 4.46 14.67 -12.85
N SER A 65 3.24 15.11 -12.56
CA SER A 65 2.46 15.95 -13.48
C SER A 65 2.75 17.45 -13.35
N GLY A 66 3.36 17.87 -12.25
CA GLY A 66 3.50 19.29 -11.89
C GLY A 66 2.18 19.96 -11.49
N LYS A 67 1.05 19.26 -11.60
CA LYS A 67 -0.30 19.76 -11.32
C LYS A 67 -0.90 19.05 -10.12
N PHE A 68 -1.81 19.72 -9.39
CA PHE A 68 -2.62 19.02 -8.41
C PHE A 68 -3.55 18.03 -9.11
N ALA A 69 -3.60 16.82 -8.60
CA ALA A 69 -4.52 15.81 -9.08
C ALA A 69 -5.95 16.15 -8.67
N ASN A 70 -6.66 16.91 -9.47
CA ASN A 70 -8.12 16.99 -9.34
C ASN A 70 -8.78 15.64 -9.70
N ALA A 71 -8.06 14.78 -10.45
CA ALA A 71 -8.56 13.53 -11.00
C ALA A 71 -8.40 12.32 -10.07
N ILE A 72 -7.50 12.34 -9.06
CA ILE A 72 -7.41 11.22 -8.10
C ILE A 72 -8.53 11.41 -7.08
N SER A 73 -9.70 10.94 -7.44
CA SER A 73 -10.86 10.90 -6.55
C SER A 73 -10.73 9.76 -5.54
N VAL A 74 -11.44 9.85 -4.43
CA VAL A 74 -11.59 8.73 -3.49
C VAL A 74 -12.15 7.49 -4.22
N ALA A 75 -13.06 7.69 -5.15
CA ALA A 75 -13.65 6.58 -5.94
C ALA A 75 -12.60 5.84 -6.77
N TRP A 76 -11.65 6.55 -7.40
CA TRP A 76 -10.56 5.91 -8.15
C TRP A 76 -9.67 5.09 -7.22
N LEU A 77 -9.27 5.65 -6.07
CA LEU A 77 -8.45 4.95 -5.08
C LEU A 77 -9.17 3.71 -4.53
N LEU A 78 -10.44 3.86 -4.16
CA LEU A 78 -11.25 2.74 -3.66
C LEU A 78 -11.43 1.66 -4.73
N GLY A 79 -11.67 2.04 -5.99
CA GLY A 79 -11.69 1.11 -7.12
C GLY A 79 -10.38 0.34 -7.23
N TRP A 80 -9.25 1.05 -7.20
CA TRP A 80 -7.94 0.42 -7.26
C TRP A 80 -7.66 -0.52 -6.07
N LEU A 81 -8.05 -0.13 -4.85
CA LEU A 81 -7.89 -0.97 -3.66
C LEU A 81 -8.71 -2.26 -3.71
N ASN A 82 -9.83 -2.24 -4.44
CA ASN A 82 -10.67 -3.42 -4.66
C ASN A 82 -10.21 -4.28 -5.85
N ASP A 83 -9.32 -3.77 -6.70
CA ASP A 83 -8.77 -4.54 -7.80
C ASP A 83 -7.81 -5.62 -7.31
N TYR A 84 -7.83 -6.76 -7.99
CA TYR A 84 -6.91 -7.84 -7.70
C TYR A 84 -5.46 -7.41 -7.96
N ASN A 85 -4.63 -7.45 -6.92
CA ASN A 85 -3.21 -7.19 -7.05
C ASN A 85 -2.46 -8.48 -7.43
N PRO A 86 -1.85 -8.56 -8.62
CA PRO A 86 -1.18 -9.77 -9.10
C PRO A 86 0.06 -10.16 -8.29
N VAL A 87 0.66 -9.21 -7.56
CA VAL A 87 1.86 -9.45 -6.74
C VAL A 87 1.46 -10.01 -5.37
N THR A 88 0.48 -9.40 -4.71
CA THR A 88 -0.01 -9.83 -3.40
C THR A 88 -0.99 -11.00 -3.49
N LYS A 89 -1.57 -11.23 -4.68
CA LYS A 89 -2.59 -12.26 -4.97
C LYS A 89 -3.83 -12.17 -4.08
N TYR A 90 -4.18 -11.00 -3.58
CA TYR A 90 -5.42 -10.77 -2.86
C TYR A 90 -5.94 -9.35 -3.06
N VAL A 91 -7.19 -9.15 -2.73
CA VAL A 91 -7.89 -7.88 -2.82
C VAL A 91 -7.97 -7.29 -1.42
N TYR A 92 -7.46 -6.07 -1.25
CA TYR A 92 -7.30 -5.43 0.05
C TYR A 92 -8.63 -5.30 0.81
N MET A 93 -9.62 -4.66 0.21
CA MET A 93 -10.88 -4.32 0.88
C MET A 93 -11.76 -5.54 1.14
N HIS A 94 -11.86 -6.48 0.21
CA HIS A 94 -12.63 -7.71 0.40
C HIS A 94 -12.10 -8.62 1.51
N GLU A 95 -10.86 -8.42 1.93
CA GLU A 95 -10.23 -9.23 2.95
C GLU A 95 -10.39 -8.67 4.37
N ILE A 96 -10.89 -7.43 4.51
CA ILE A 96 -10.85 -6.75 5.82
C ILE A 96 -11.77 -7.40 6.84
N GLU A 97 -12.98 -7.76 6.45
CA GLU A 97 -13.94 -8.46 7.32
C GLU A 97 -13.39 -9.83 7.73
N ARG A 98 -12.83 -10.58 6.78
CA ARG A 98 -12.21 -11.89 7.06
C ARG A 98 -11.01 -11.76 8.00
N LYS A 99 -10.19 -10.72 7.84
CA LYS A 99 -9.05 -10.45 8.71
C LYS A 99 -9.50 -10.07 10.12
N CYS A 100 -10.56 -9.27 10.23
CA CYS A 100 -11.17 -8.92 11.51
C CYS A 100 -11.69 -10.15 12.24
N ALA A 101 -12.47 -11.01 11.57
CA ALA A 101 -12.98 -12.27 12.15
C ALA A 101 -11.83 -13.17 12.63
N ARG A 102 -10.82 -13.41 11.80
CA ARG A 102 -9.64 -14.21 12.18
C ARG A 102 -8.87 -13.63 13.36
N PHE A 103 -8.74 -12.31 13.43
CA PHE A 103 -8.11 -11.67 14.57
C PHE A 103 -8.90 -11.90 15.85
N ALA A 104 -10.22 -11.68 15.84
CA ALA A 104 -11.09 -11.96 17.00
C ALA A 104 -10.99 -13.42 17.44
N GLU A 105 -11.08 -14.37 16.50
CA GLU A 105 -10.90 -15.80 16.77
C GLU A 105 -9.54 -16.10 17.40
N SER A 106 -8.45 -15.52 16.89
CA SER A 106 -7.10 -15.73 17.43
C SER A 106 -6.97 -15.19 18.86
N ILE A 107 -7.57 -14.04 19.16
CA ILE A 107 -7.58 -13.45 20.52
C ILE A 107 -8.36 -14.32 21.51
N LEU A 108 -9.49 -14.88 21.08
CA LEU A 108 -10.34 -15.74 21.94
C LEU A 108 -9.71 -17.11 22.20
N ALA A 109 -9.01 -17.67 21.19
CA ALA A 109 -8.42 -18.99 21.28
C ALA A 109 -7.02 -19.01 21.91
N SER A 110 -6.34 -17.86 22.02
CA SER A 110 -4.92 -17.80 22.42
C SER A 110 -4.73 -17.62 23.91
N ASP A 111 -3.82 -18.41 24.49
CA ASP A 111 -3.31 -18.20 25.84
C ASP A 111 -2.35 -16.99 25.94
N ASN A 112 -1.85 -16.50 24.80
CA ASN A 112 -0.94 -15.37 24.71
C ASN A 112 -1.47 -14.28 23.77
N ARG A 113 -2.49 -13.55 24.21
CA ARG A 113 -3.13 -12.46 23.47
C ARG A 113 -2.17 -11.38 23.04
N ALA A 114 -1.20 -11.04 23.86
CA ALA A 114 -0.20 -10.01 23.52
C ALA A 114 0.59 -10.37 22.26
N LYS A 115 0.94 -11.64 22.08
CA LYS A 115 1.61 -12.15 20.88
C LYS A 115 0.73 -12.06 19.64
N GLU A 116 -0.57 -12.36 19.77
CA GLU A 116 -1.53 -12.24 18.65
C GLU A 116 -1.69 -10.78 18.21
N ILE A 117 -1.81 -9.86 19.18
CA ILE A 117 -1.89 -8.41 18.94
C ILE A 117 -0.62 -7.92 18.24
N GLU A 118 0.57 -8.30 18.73
CA GLU A 118 1.84 -7.93 18.09
C GLU A 118 1.95 -8.47 16.66
N THR A 119 1.51 -9.71 16.45
CA THR A 119 1.50 -10.35 15.13
C THR A 119 0.60 -9.60 14.15
N ALA A 120 -0.61 -9.23 14.58
CA ALA A 120 -1.54 -8.44 13.78
C ALA A 120 -0.98 -7.04 13.48
N LEU A 121 -0.42 -6.34 14.46
CA LEU A 121 0.22 -5.04 14.28
C LEU A 121 1.37 -5.10 13.25
N ARG A 122 2.23 -6.12 13.35
CA ARG A 122 3.33 -6.34 12.42
C ARG A 122 2.82 -6.59 11.01
N TYR A 123 1.77 -7.41 10.86
CA TYR A 123 1.12 -7.67 9.60
C TYR A 123 0.63 -6.36 8.95
N TRP A 124 -0.16 -5.56 9.65
CA TRP A 124 -0.68 -4.28 9.17
C TRP A 124 0.44 -3.29 8.81
N SER A 125 1.48 -3.22 9.64
CA SER A 125 2.64 -2.36 9.40
C SER A 125 3.42 -2.73 8.14
N ASN A 126 3.49 -4.02 7.80
CA ASN A 126 4.13 -4.50 6.57
C ASN A 126 3.23 -4.26 5.36
N MET A 127 1.94 -4.54 5.49
CA MET A 127 0.95 -4.37 4.42
C MET A 127 0.85 -2.93 3.94
N VAL A 128 0.77 -1.96 4.87
CA VAL A 128 0.67 -0.55 4.50
C VAL A 128 1.90 -0.07 3.72
N THR A 129 3.07 -0.64 3.97
CA THR A 129 4.28 -0.32 3.19
C THR A 129 4.17 -0.81 1.76
N GLN A 130 3.66 -2.03 1.55
CA GLN A 130 3.47 -2.57 0.21
C GLN A 130 2.42 -1.76 -0.56
N TYR A 131 1.26 -1.49 0.05
CA TYR A 131 0.23 -0.67 -0.60
C TYR A 131 0.69 0.75 -0.91
N ALA A 132 1.54 1.34 -0.07
CA ALA A 132 2.13 2.65 -0.33
C ALA A 132 3.04 2.64 -1.57
N ILE A 133 3.78 1.55 -1.80
CA ILE A 133 4.57 1.37 -3.03
C ILE A 133 3.63 1.24 -4.23
N ASP A 134 2.66 0.35 -4.15
CA ASP A 134 1.76 0.03 -5.26
C ASP A 134 0.90 1.25 -5.66
N ILE A 135 0.37 2.01 -4.70
CA ILE A 135 -0.42 3.22 -4.99
C ILE A 135 0.45 4.35 -5.53
N THR A 136 1.72 4.44 -5.10
CA THR A 136 2.67 5.38 -5.67
C THR A 136 2.87 5.09 -7.16
N ASP A 137 3.11 3.83 -7.52
CA ASP A 137 3.31 3.42 -8.90
C ASP A 137 2.07 3.70 -9.76
N LYS A 138 0.89 3.38 -9.26
CA LYS A 138 -0.38 3.65 -9.96
C LYS A 138 -0.63 5.14 -10.15
N ALA A 139 -0.32 5.96 -9.16
CA ALA A 139 -0.44 7.41 -9.29
C ALA A 139 0.55 8.00 -10.30
N VAL A 140 1.78 7.47 -10.37
CA VAL A 140 2.79 7.84 -11.36
C VAL A 140 2.36 7.42 -12.76
N GLU A 141 1.87 6.20 -12.93
CA GLU A 141 1.33 5.69 -14.19
C GLU A 141 0.18 6.58 -14.70
N GLN A 142 -0.76 6.92 -13.83
CA GLN A 142 -1.87 7.81 -14.16
C GLN A 142 -1.40 9.21 -14.54
N ALA A 143 -0.41 9.77 -13.80
CA ALA A 143 0.16 11.06 -14.14
C ALA A 143 0.82 11.07 -15.54
N TYR A 144 1.45 9.99 -15.93
CA TYR A 144 2.03 9.85 -17.27
C TYR A 144 0.95 9.74 -18.34
N LEU A 145 -0.09 8.95 -18.11
CA LEU A 145 -1.23 8.84 -19.04
C LEU A 145 -1.92 10.20 -19.26
N ASP A 146 -2.15 10.95 -18.19
CA ASP A 146 -2.79 12.27 -18.24
C ASP A 146 -1.91 13.36 -18.89
N ASN A 147 -0.62 13.08 -19.12
CA ASN A 147 0.32 13.96 -19.80
C ASN A 147 0.81 13.37 -21.13
N ASP A 148 0.03 12.48 -21.75
CA ASP A 148 0.28 11.89 -23.08
C ASP A 148 1.64 11.18 -23.21
N VAL A 149 2.16 10.61 -22.12
CA VAL A 149 3.36 9.79 -22.16
C VAL A 149 3.02 8.43 -22.74
N GLU A 150 3.50 8.15 -23.94
CA GLU A 150 3.26 6.87 -24.63
C GLU A 150 4.20 5.76 -24.14
N LYS A 151 5.45 6.13 -23.82
CA LYS A 151 6.51 5.18 -23.49
C LYS A 151 7.22 5.54 -22.19
N VAL A 152 7.62 4.50 -21.47
CA VAL A 152 8.37 4.61 -20.23
C VAL A 152 9.58 3.69 -20.26
N ILE A 153 10.64 4.10 -19.55
CA ILE A 153 11.82 3.29 -19.31
C ILE A 153 11.77 2.71 -17.88
N TRP A 154 12.02 1.42 -17.77
CA TRP A 154 12.14 0.75 -16.47
C TRP A 154 13.49 1.04 -15.85
N VAL A 155 13.51 1.59 -14.65
CA VAL A 155 14.73 1.92 -13.91
C VAL A 155 14.80 1.14 -12.62
N THR A 156 15.93 0.50 -12.38
CA THR A 156 16.16 -0.23 -11.13
C THR A 156 17.09 0.52 -10.20
N MET A 157 16.91 0.35 -8.89
CA MET A 157 17.89 0.79 -7.92
C MET A 157 19.18 -0.04 -8.11
N LYS A 158 20.29 0.64 -8.36
CA LYS A 158 21.60 0.02 -8.63
C LYS A 158 22.31 -0.37 -7.33
N ASP A 159 21.65 -1.20 -6.51
CA ASP A 159 22.20 -1.69 -5.25
C ASP A 159 22.21 -3.23 -5.19
N GLU A 160 22.81 -3.78 -4.15
CA GLU A 160 22.95 -5.22 -3.91
C GLU A 160 21.62 -5.97 -3.75
N ARG A 161 20.53 -5.24 -3.39
CA ARG A 161 19.19 -5.82 -3.22
C ARG A 161 18.41 -5.97 -4.53
N ARG A 162 19.03 -5.64 -5.66
CA ARG A 162 18.41 -5.77 -6.97
C ARG A 162 18.28 -7.24 -7.38
N CYS A 163 17.07 -7.74 -7.53
CA CYS A 163 16.81 -9.11 -7.96
C CYS A 163 17.13 -9.32 -9.44
N VAL A 164 17.26 -10.60 -9.84
CA VAL A 164 17.60 -11.00 -11.23
C VAL A 164 16.56 -10.48 -12.23
N GLU A 165 15.26 -10.56 -11.91
CA GLU A 165 14.19 -10.10 -12.81
C GLU A 165 14.22 -8.58 -12.99
N CYS A 166 14.49 -7.83 -11.93
CA CYS A 166 14.66 -6.38 -12.02
C CYS A 166 15.87 -6.03 -12.91
N ARG A 167 16.98 -6.77 -12.80
CA ARG A 167 18.16 -6.56 -13.68
C ARG A 167 17.84 -6.74 -15.15
N LYS A 168 17.04 -7.75 -15.49
CA LYS A 168 16.64 -8.02 -16.88
C LYS A 168 15.76 -6.93 -17.48
N ARG A 169 15.05 -6.16 -16.64
CA ARG A 169 14.15 -5.08 -17.05
C ARG A 169 14.80 -3.72 -17.07
N ASP A 170 15.95 -3.55 -16.41
CA ASP A 170 16.66 -2.27 -16.31
C ASP A 170 16.97 -1.70 -17.69
N GLY A 171 16.61 -0.46 -17.94
CA GLY A 171 16.79 0.22 -19.20
C GLY A 171 15.84 -0.20 -20.32
N LYS A 172 14.94 -1.15 -20.12
CA LYS A 172 13.95 -1.51 -21.15
C LYS A 172 12.85 -0.48 -21.25
N ILE A 173 12.47 -0.21 -22.50
CA ILE A 173 11.39 0.70 -22.85
C ILE A 173 10.13 -0.09 -23.10
N TYR A 174 9.03 0.36 -22.53
CA TYR A 174 7.70 -0.23 -22.66
C TYR A 174 6.69 0.82 -23.12
N ASP A 175 5.71 0.42 -23.90
CA ASP A 175 4.49 1.19 -24.02
C ASP A 175 3.82 1.26 -22.64
N ILE A 176 3.34 2.43 -22.20
CA ILE A 176 2.81 2.60 -20.84
C ILE A 176 1.67 1.65 -20.53
N ALA A 177 0.80 1.37 -21.51
CA ALA A 177 -0.30 0.42 -21.38
C ALA A 177 0.15 -1.06 -21.28
N LYS A 178 1.42 -1.36 -21.51
CA LYS A 178 1.98 -2.73 -21.55
C LYS A 178 3.12 -2.93 -20.55
N VAL A 179 3.24 -2.04 -19.58
CA VAL A 179 4.25 -2.17 -18.52
C VAL A 179 3.97 -3.45 -17.72
N PRO A 180 4.96 -4.37 -17.61
CA PRO A 180 4.75 -5.58 -16.83
C PRO A 180 4.65 -5.25 -15.33
N PRO A 181 3.85 -6.00 -14.54
CA PRO A 181 3.75 -5.81 -13.11
C PRO A 181 5.12 -5.99 -12.43
N LYS A 182 5.28 -5.38 -11.27
CA LYS A 182 6.49 -5.60 -10.44
C LYS A 182 6.66 -7.08 -10.12
N PRO A 183 7.89 -7.62 -10.19
CA PRO A 183 8.12 -9.06 -10.12
C PRO A 183 7.99 -9.65 -8.72
N HIS A 184 8.02 -8.81 -7.67
CA HIS A 184 7.96 -9.26 -6.27
C HIS A 184 7.54 -8.12 -5.33
N LEU A 185 7.10 -8.48 -4.13
CA LEU A 185 6.82 -7.55 -3.05
C LEU A 185 8.06 -6.72 -2.68
N GLY A 186 7.87 -5.45 -2.31
CA GLY A 186 8.95 -4.55 -1.94
C GLY A 186 9.87 -4.16 -3.12
N CYS A 187 9.44 -4.38 -4.35
CA CYS A 187 10.20 -3.95 -5.53
C CYS A 187 10.32 -2.41 -5.56
N ARG A 188 11.56 -1.91 -5.65
CA ARG A 188 11.89 -0.49 -5.63
C ARG A 188 12.17 0.08 -7.02
N CYS A 189 11.91 -0.69 -8.08
CA CYS A 189 12.00 -0.20 -9.45
C CYS A 189 10.93 0.87 -9.68
N TYR A 190 11.22 1.79 -10.58
CA TYR A 190 10.32 2.86 -10.95
C TYR A 190 10.36 3.11 -12.45
N LEU A 191 9.39 3.86 -12.95
CA LEU A 191 9.28 4.23 -14.35
C LEU A 191 9.69 5.69 -14.54
N LEU A 192 10.40 5.97 -15.61
CA LEU A 192 10.63 7.34 -16.11
C LEU A 192 10.01 7.49 -17.48
N PRO A 193 9.48 8.68 -17.84
CA PRO A 193 8.96 8.92 -19.17
C PRO A 193 10.09 8.84 -20.20
N TYR A 194 9.79 8.22 -21.33
CA TYR A 194 10.72 8.12 -22.45
C TYR A 194 10.24 8.97 -23.62
N TRP A 195 10.97 9.99 -23.95
CA TRP A 195 10.72 10.87 -25.09
C TRP A 195 11.66 10.52 -26.25
N ARG A 196 11.09 10.27 -27.45
CA ARG A 196 11.92 10.15 -28.65
C ARG A 196 12.52 11.53 -28.98
N GLY A 197 13.83 11.67 -28.86
CA GLY A 197 14.53 12.87 -29.34
C GLY A 197 15.44 13.57 -28.32
N THR A 198 15.83 12.92 -27.24
CA THR A 198 16.92 13.36 -26.35
C THR A 198 18.12 12.44 -26.50
N ASP A 199 18.63 12.30 -27.73
CA ASP A 199 19.95 11.75 -28.00
C ASP A 199 20.98 12.90 -28.00
#